data_f1d2bacc1abcf2d75d59b125a3893c5d
#
_entry.id   f1d2bacc1abcf2d75d59b125a3893c5d
#
_cell.length_a   1.000
_cell.length_b   1.000
_cell.length_c   1.000
_cell.angle_alpha   90.00
_cell.angle_beta   90.00
_cell.angle_gamma   90.00
#
_symmetry.space_group_name_H-M   'P 1'
#
loop_
_entity.id
_entity.type
_entity.pdbx_description
1 polymer ?
#
loop_
_entity_poly.entity_id
_entity_poly.type
_entity_poly.pdbx_seq_one_letter_code
_entity_poly.pdbx_strand_id
1 'polypeptide(L)'
;MKRLLSLAAMLLVCCVTLFAQQALWGGAAVVSPDIHDDNTVTFRLKAPKAVRVQITGDFLPPQTIKTPRGDYDAPGIADLTEGKDGVWEFTTPEPLKPELYGYSFIVDGLRMMDPSNVYMIRDVATVTNVFIIGGDRADLYKVNKVPHGTVSRMWYNSPSLGMDRRLTIYTPAGYETSGKRYPVFYLLHGAGGDEEAWIALGRTSQILDNLIAQGKAKPMIVVMTNGNAWQDAAAGESPKGFVAPSMRPDERAKVAEGAFELSFPEIVKFVEKNFRTLANKKNRAIAGLSMGSFHSCNISKYYPDMFDYVGLFSGASTGNDKSTCPVYTDFEGKLKTQFAKKPALYFIACGKTDFVYKGVADFRKLLDDNGYKYEYLETGEGHIWKNWRMYLTEF
;
A
#
# COMPACT_ATOMS: atom_id res chain seq x y z
N MET A 1 -16.14 41.76 48.99
CA MET A 1 -16.35 42.29 47.65
C MET A 1 -15.07 42.32 46.79
N LYS A 2 -13.96 42.95 47.19
CA LYS A 2 -12.72 43.05 46.39
C LYS A 2 -12.12 41.66 45.99
N ARG A 3 -12.12 40.64 46.85
CA ARG A 3 -11.62 39.27 46.57
C ARG A 3 -12.53 38.48 45.59
N LEU A 4 -13.85 38.71 45.61
CA LEU A 4 -14.76 38.07 44.67
C LEU A 4 -14.64 38.69 43.25
N LEU A 5 -14.42 40.02 43.17
CA LEU A 5 -14.17 40.70 41.89
C LEU A 5 -12.80 40.24 41.27
N SER A 6 -11.79 40.02 42.10
CA SER A 6 -10.50 39.51 41.62
C SER A 6 -10.60 38.06 41.11
N LEU A 7 -11.38 37.18 41.76
CA LEU A 7 -11.66 35.82 41.31
C LEU A 7 -12.45 35.80 40.00
N ALA A 8 -13.48 36.66 39.89
CA ALA A 8 -14.30 36.79 38.68
C ALA A 8 -13.49 37.33 37.49
N ALA A 9 -12.59 38.31 37.75
CA ALA A 9 -11.68 38.83 36.72
C ALA A 9 -10.64 37.76 36.27
N MET A 10 -10.13 36.93 37.21
CA MET A 10 -9.20 35.84 36.89
C MET A 10 -9.90 34.71 36.11
N LEU A 11 -11.16 34.38 36.41
CA LEU A 11 -11.99 33.46 35.66
C LEU A 11 -12.33 33.99 34.25
N LEU A 12 -12.60 35.28 34.10
CA LEU A 12 -12.85 35.89 32.79
C LEU A 12 -11.58 35.87 31.90
N VAL A 13 -10.40 36.14 32.48
CA VAL A 13 -9.11 36.07 31.76
C VAL A 13 -8.78 34.62 31.36
N CYS A 14 -9.07 33.63 32.19
CA CYS A 14 -8.91 32.21 31.81
C CYS A 14 -9.90 31.78 30.71
N CYS A 15 -11.10 32.35 30.61
CA CYS A 15 -12.04 32.05 29.52
C CYS A 15 -11.61 32.65 28.17
N VAL A 16 -10.78 33.70 28.16
CA VAL A 16 -10.36 34.35 26.90
C VAL A 16 -9.09 33.68 26.30
N THR A 17 -8.39 32.83 27.07
CA THR A 17 -7.15 32.19 26.60
C THR A 17 -7.30 30.70 26.24
N LEU A 18 -8.54 30.17 26.18
CA LEU A 18 -8.79 28.78 25.77
C LEU A 18 -9.00 28.61 24.25
N PHE A 19 -8.33 29.42 23.44
CA PHE A 19 -8.19 29.09 22.01
C PHE A 19 -7.00 28.14 21.77
N ALA A 20 -7.03 26.99 22.45
CA ALA A 20 -5.98 25.98 22.28
C ALA A 20 -6.06 25.26 20.93
N GLN A 21 -7.09 25.50 20.11
CA GLN A 21 -7.26 24.90 18.79
C GLN A 21 -7.73 25.97 17.78
N GLN A 22 -6.83 26.83 17.34
CA GLN A 22 -7.11 27.84 16.32
C GLN A 22 -7.56 27.23 14.97
N ALA A 23 -7.26 25.96 14.72
CA ALA A 23 -7.65 25.23 13.50
C ALA A 23 -9.15 24.91 13.40
N LEU A 24 -9.95 25.07 14.48
CA LEU A 24 -11.40 24.78 14.45
C LEU A 24 -12.22 25.79 13.63
N TRP A 25 -11.67 26.94 13.29
CA TRP A 25 -12.39 28.02 12.62
C TRP A 25 -12.05 28.17 11.13
N GLY A 26 -11.11 27.36 10.62
CA GLY A 26 -10.75 27.31 9.21
C GLY A 26 -11.51 26.21 8.48
N GLY A 27 -12.83 26.33 8.36
CA GLY A 27 -13.60 25.43 7.50
C GLY A 27 -13.14 25.49 6.04
N ALA A 28 -13.29 24.41 5.28
CA ALA A 28 -13.02 24.39 3.86
C ALA A 28 -13.81 25.51 3.16
N ALA A 29 -13.08 26.37 2.43
CA ALA A 29 -13.71 27.50 1.75
C ALA A 29 -14.55 27.07 0.54
N VAL A 30 -14.28 25.85 0.03
CA VAL A 30 -14.91 25.23 -1.15
C VAL A 30 -15.06 23.73 -0.94
N VAL A 31 -15.99 23.12 -1.68
CA VAL A 31 -16.13 21.65 -1.74
C VAL A 31 -15.19 21.14 -2.83
N SER A 32 -14.24 20.28 -2.47
CA SER A 32 -13.30 19.63 -3.40
C SER A 32 -12.77 18.31 -2.79
N PRO A 33 -12.78 17.18 -3.53
CA PRO A 33 -13.50 16.99 -4.79
C PRO A 33 -15.01 16.95 -4.59
N ASP A 34 -15.76 17.41 -5.58
CA ASP A 34 -17.23 17.37 -5.63
C ASP A 34 -17.62 16.31 -6.68
N ILE A 35 -18.05 15.15 -6.21
CA ILE A 35 -18.40 14.00 -7.07
C ILE A 35 -19.87 14.08 -7.41
N HIS A 36 -20.19 14.17 -8.71
CA HIS A 36 -21.55 14.27 -9.20
C HIS A 36 -22.20 12.91 -9.41
N ASP A 37 -23.52 12.88 -9.53
CA ASP A 37 -24.31 11.65 -9.72
C ASP A 37 -23.95 10.88 -11.02
N ASP A 38 -23.44 11.58 -12.01
CA ASP A 38 -22.97 11.02 -13.26
C ASP A 38 -21.51 10.54 -13.23
N ASN A 39 -20.85 10.60 -12.08
CA ASN A 39 -19.43 10.31 -11.88
C ASN A 39 -18.46 11.32 -12.53
N THR A 40 -18.92 12.48 -13.01
CA THR A 40 -18.00 13.59 -13.24
C THR A 40 -17.55 14.17 -11.91
N VAL A 41 -16.38 14.80 -11.86
CA VAL A 41 -15.81 15.33 -10.62
C VAL A 41 -15.33 16.75 -10.82
N THR A 42 -15.78 17.65 -9.95
CA THR A 42 -15.31 19.03 -9.91
C THR A 42 -14.31 19.23 -8.78
N PHE A 43 -13.16 19.75 -9.12
CA PHE A 43 -12.09 20.13 -8.19
C PHE A 43 -12.06 21.65 -8.08
N ARG A 44 -11.98 22.16 -6.85
CA ARG A 44 -11.96 23.61 -6.57
C ARG A 44 -10.84 23.97 -5.62
N LEU A 45 -10.18 25.07 -5.91
CA LEU A 45 -9.16 25.66 -5.03
C LEU A 45 -9.37 27.15 -4.89
N LYS A 46 -9.50 27.65 -3.67
CA LYS A 46 -9.51 29.10 -3.41
C LYS A 46 -8.08 29.61 -3.35
N ALA A 47 -7.65 30.30 -4.41
CA ALA A 47 -6.30 30.83 -4.56
C ALA A 47 -6.32 32.20 -5.27
N PRO A 48 -6.85 33.29 -4.60
CA PRO A 48 -7.15 34.56 -5.26
C PRO A 48 -5.92 35.37 -5.69
N LYS A 49 -4.71 34.93 -5.35
CA LYS A 49 -3.45 35.56 -5.75
C LYS A 49 -2.62 34.69 -6.69
N ALA A 50 -3.10 33.50 -7.02
CA ALA A 50 -2.40 32.62 -7.95
C ALA A 50 -2.47 33.16 -9.38
N VAL A 51 -1.41 32.99 -10.13
CA VAL A 51 -1.33 33.32 -11.57
C VAL A 51 -1.78 32.12 -12.40
N ARG A 52 -1.50 30.90 -11.93
CA ARG A 52 -1.88 29.67 -12.61
C ARG A 52 -2.15 28.57 -11.58
N VAL A 53 -3.26 27.87 -11.76
CA VAL A 53 -3.60 26.68 -10.96
C VAL A 53 -3.83 25.52 -11.91
N GLN A 54 -3.19 24.38 -11.59
CA GLN A 54 -3.35 23.13 -12.33
C GLN A 54 -3.69 22.00 -11.36
N ILE A 55 -4.28 20.94 -11.88
CA ILE A 55 -4.46 19.67 -11.19
C ILE A 55 -3.63 18.59 -11.90
N THR A 56 -2.99 17.72 -11.12
CA THR A 56 -2.37 16.50 -11.62
C THR A 56 -3.03 15.30 -10.94
N GLY A 57 -3.32 14.26 -11.71
CA GLY A 57 -4.00 13.07 -11.19
C GLY A 57 -3.97 11.90 -12.16
N ASP A 58 -4.16 10.71 -11.62
CA ASP A 58 -4.15 9.45 -12.38
C ASP A 58 -5.45 9.19 -13.17
N PHE A 59 -6.44 10.07 -13.04
CA PHE A 59 -7.66 10.09 -13.86
C PHE A 59 -7.52 10.94 -15.13
N LEU A 60 -6.43 11.68 -15.28
CA LEU A 60 -6.14 12.46 -16.49
C LEU A 60 -5.30 11.63 -17.47
N PRO A 61 -5.36 11.93 -18.78
CA PRO A 61 -4.50 11.29 -19.78
C PRO A 61 -3.03 11.35 -19.35
N PRO A 62 -2.31 10.22 -19.29
CA PRO A 62 -0.95 10.19 -18.80
C PRO A 62 0.00 11.02 -19.66
N GLN A 63 1.08 11.49 -19.05
CA GLN A 63 2.19 12.16 -19.75
C GLN A 63 3.35 11.18 -19.87
N THR A 64 3.79 10.88 -21.07
CA THR A 64 5.00 10.07 -21.26
C THR A 64 6.24 10.91 -21.01
N ILE A 65 6.95 10.59 -19.94
CA ILE A 65 8.22 11.23 -19.55
C ILE A 65 9.37 10.41 -20.14
N LYS A 66 10.15 11.05 -21.02
CA LYS A 66 11.35 10.43 -21.61
C LYS A 66 12.54 10.53 -20.66
N THR A 67 13.18 9.42 -20.39
CA THR A 67 14.42 9.39 -19.59
C THR A 67 15.50 8.53 -20.25
N PRO A 68 16.78 8.72 -19.90
CA PRO A 68 17.87 7.87 -20.40
C PRO A 68 17.72 6.40 -20.01
N ARG A 69 16.84 6.07 -19.06
CA ARG A 69 16.57 4.70 -18.58
C ARG A 69 15.31 4.08 -19.17
N GLY A 70 14.66 4.78 -20.10
CA GLY A 70 13.38 4.41 -20.72
C GLY A 70 12.28 5.41 -20.38
N ASP A 71 11.22 5.34 -21.17
CA ASP A 71 10.05 6.19 -21.03
C ASP A 71 9.13 5.62 -19.92
N TYR A 72 8.46 6.49 -19.17
CA TYR A 72 7.43 6.09 -18.22
C TYR A 72 6.25 7.06 -18.26
N ASP A 73 5.06 6.57 -17.95
CA ASP A 73 3.85 7.37 -17.85
C ASP A 73 3.71 7.98 -16.47
N ALA A 74 3.69 9.32 -16.43
CA ALA A 74 3.38 10.12 -15.25
C ALA A 74 1.89 10.51 -15.25
N PRO A 75 1.30 10.83 -14.08
CA PRO A 75 -0.06 11.35 -14.02
C PRO A 75 -0.25 12.58 -14.90
N GLY A 76 -1.41 12.68 -15.54
CA GLY A 76 -1.76 13.80 -16.40
C GLY A 76 -1.84 15.13 -15.64
N ILE A 77 -1.84 16.23 -16.39
CA ILE A 77 -2.01 17.60 -15.86
C ILE A 77 -3.09 18.31 -16.66
N ALA A 78 -3.94 19.08 -15.96
CA ALA A 78 -4.93 19.97 -16.57
C ALA A 78 -4.91 21.34 -15.88
N ASP A 79 -5.15 22.41 -16.63
CA ASP A 79 -5.32 23.77 -16.08
C ASP A 79 -6.70 23.93 -15.47
N LEU A 80 -6.80 24.65 -14.35
CA LEU A 80 -8.04 25.12 -13.78
C LEU A 80 -8.39 26.49 -14.38
N THR A 81 -9.68 26.81 -14.42
CA THR A 81 -10.19 28.11 -14.84
C THR A 81 -10.49 28.94 -13.58
N GLU A 82 -10.02 30.19 -13.57
CA GLU A 82 -10.35 31.12 -12.51
C GLU A 82 -11.81 31.55 -12.60
N GLY A 83 -12.54 31.35 -11.52
CA GLY A 83 -13.92 31.78 -11.35
C GLY A 83 -14.04 33.03 -10.48
N LYS A 84 -15.22 33.26 -9.91
CA LYS A 84 -15.46 34.38 -9.01
C LYS A 84 -14.71 34.20 -7.69
N ASP A 85 -14.34 35.32 -7.07
CA ASP A 85 -13.73 35.38 -5.72
C ASP A 85 -12.41 34.60 -5.59
N GLY A 86 -11.68 34.41 -6.70
CA GLY A 86 -10.40 33.70 -6.73
C GLY A 86 -10.54 32.19 -6.48
N VAL A 87 -11.67 31.61 -6.81
CA VAL A 87 -11.89 30.17 -6.82
C VAL A 87 -11.53 29.64 -8.21
N TRP A 88 -10.56 28.75 -8.26
CA TRP A 88 -10.15 28.02 -9.46
C TRP A 88 -10.90 26.70 -9.53
N GLU A 89 -11.35 26.30 -10.72
CA GLU A 89 -12.18 25.13 -10.91
C GLU A 89 -11.76 24.31 -12.14
N PHE A 90 -11.83 22.98 -12.00
CA PHE A 90 -11.71 22.01 -13.09
C PHE A 90 -12.77 20.92 -12.89
N THR A 91 -13.56 20.65 -13.93
CA THR A 91 -14.48 19.52 -13.95
C THR A 91 -13.99 18.51 -14.97
N THR A 92 -13.99 17.22 -14.63
CA THR A 92 -13.62 16.17 -15.58
C THR A 92 -14.56 16.21 -16.79
N PRO A 93 -14.03 16.18 -18.04
CA PRO A 93 -14.86 16.31 -19.24
C PRO A 93 -15.81 15.12 -19.44
N GLU A 94 -15.46 13.95 -18.89
CA GLU A 94 -16.19 12.71 -19.00
C GLU A 94 -16.37 12.08 -17.60
N PRO A 95 -17.41 11.24 -17.39
CA PRO A 95 -17.57 10.44 -16.18
C PRO A 95 -16.34 9.55 -15.94
N LEU A 96 -15.87 9.52 -14.70
CA LEU A 96 -14.76 8.66 -14.32
C LEU A 96 -15.25 7.21 -14.08
N LYS A 97 -14.41 6.26 -14.45
CA LYS A 97 -14.67 4.84 -14.17
C LYS A 97 -14.56 4.56 -12.67
N PRO A 98 -15.25 3.52 -12.15
CA PRO A 98 -15.11 3.10 -10.77
C PRO A 98 -13.66 2.74 -10.41
N GLU A 99 -13.04 3.53 -9.51
CA GLU A 99 -11.67 3.31 -9.02
C GLU A 99 -11.36 4.25 -7.84
N LEU A 100 -10.23 4.00 -7.15
CA LEU A 100 -9.59 4.94 -6.24
C LEU A 100 -8.56 5.75 -7.00
N TYR A 101 -8.75 7.06 -7.02
CA TYR A 101 -7.92 8.02 -7.74
C TYR A 101 -7.10 8.89 -6.79
N GLY A 102 -5.87 9.23 -7.22
CA GLY A 102 -4.99 10.16 -6.54
C GLY A 102 -4.84 11.48 -7.32
N TYR A 103 -4.70 12.61 -6.60
CA TYR A 103 -4.47 13.92 -7.21
C TYR A 103 -3.74 14.88 -6.29
N SER A 104 -3.24 15.97 -6.90
CA SER A 104 -2.69 17.13 -6.20
C SER A 104 -2.91 18.38 -7.04
N PHE A 105 -2.88 19.56 -6.42
CA PHE A 105 -2.83 20.82 -7.15
C PHE A 105 -1.37 21.24 -7.45
N ILE A 106 -1.21 22.08 -8.47
CA ILE A 106 0.03 22.78 -8.79
C ILE A 106 -0.32 24.25 -8.89
N VAL A 107 0.16 25.06 -7.95
CA VAL A 107 -0.10 26.50 -7.87
C VAL A 107 1.19 27.22 -8.16
N ASP A 108 1.23 27.99 -9.26
CA ASP A 108 2.41 28.74 -9.69
C ASP A 108 3.69 27.89 -9.74
N GLY A 109 3.54 26.61 -10.14
CA GLY A 109 4.63 25.64 -10.21
C GLY A 109 4.90 24.86 -8.91
N LEU A 110 4.25 25.20 -7.79
CA LEU A 110 4.40 24.47 -6.52
C LEU A 110 3.32 23.40 -6.38
N ARG A 111 3.72 22.14 -6.22
CA ARG A 111 2.78 21.05 -5.92
C ARG A 111 2.30 21.13 -4.48
N MET A 112 0.99 21.06 -4.27
CA MET A 112 0.36 21.11 -2.97
C MET A 112 -0.82 20.16 -2.85
N MET A 113 -1.15 19.79 -1.61
CA MET A 113 -2.37 19.06 -1.29
C MET A 113 -3.60 19.96 -1.43
N ASP A 114 -4.74 19.34 -1.72
CA ASP A 114 -6.03 19.99 -1.63
C ASP A 114 -6.37 20.26 -0.15
N PRO A 115 -6.47 21.52 0.28
CA PRO A 115 -6.80 21.84 1.67
C PRO A 115 -8.25 21.50 2.05
N SER A 116 -9.10 21.26 1.07
CA SER A 116 -10.50 20.87 1.26
C SER A 116 -10.71 19.37 1.38
N ASN A 117 -9.69 18.56 1.08
CA ASN A 117 -9.75 17.10 1.16
C ASN A 117 -8.76 16.56 2.20
N VAL A 118 -9.26 16.02 3.29
CA VAL A 118 -8.43 15.42 4.35
C VAL A 118 -8.01 13.97 4.06
N TYR A 119 -8.54 13.36 3.01
CA TYR A 119 -8.17 11.99 2.63
C TYR A 119 -6.87 12.02 1.85
N MET A 120 -5.80 11.66 2.53
CA MET A 120 -4.44 11.65 2.00
C MET A 120 -3.79 10.29 2.19
N ILE A 121 -2.98 9.88 1.21
CA ILE A 121 -2.18 8.65 1.27
C ILE A 121 -0.73 8.99 0.91
N ARG A 122 0.21 8.40 1.65
CA ARG A 122 1.63 8.46 1.33
C ARG A 122 1.99 7.26 0.43
N ASP A 123 2.63 7.54 -0.69
CA ASP A 123 3.32 6.56 -1.53
C ASP A 123 4.80 6.92 -1.60
N VAL A 124 5.66 6.07 -1.04
CA VAL A 124 7.10 6.32 -0.82
C VAL A 124 7.31 7.66 -0.11
N ALA A 125 7.80 8.69 -0.82
CA ALA A 125 8.07 10.03 -0.30
C ALA A 125 7.02 11.07 -0.73
N THR A 126 6.00 10.66 -1.48
CA THR A 126 4.96 11.55 -1.99
C THR A 126 3.68 11.37 -1.19
N VAL A 127 3.03 12.46 -0.83
CA VAL A 127 1.66 12.45 -0.29
C VAL A 127 0.72 12.94 -1.39
N THR A 128 -0.42 12.31 -1.52
CA THR A 128 -1.45 12.69 -2.50
C THR A 128 -2.84 12.64 -1.84
N ASN A 129 -3.74 13.52 -2.27
CA ASN A 129 -5.15 13.39 -1.92
C ASN A 129 -5.78 12.27 -2.72
N VAL A 130 -6.80 11.63 -2.17
CA VAL A 130 -7.51 10.55 -2.84
C VAL A 130 -9.02 10.72 -2.76
N PHE A 131 -9.71 10.12 -3.73
CA PHE A 131 -11.16 9.94 -3.73
C PHE A 131 -11.53 8.63 -4.42
N ILE A 132 -12.76 8.15 -4.22
CA ILE A 132 -13.23 6.89 -4.78
C ILE A 132 -14.49 7.16 -5.60
N ILE A 133 -14.46 6.79 -6.87
CA ILE A 133 -15.67 6.63 -7.69
C ILE A 133 -16.18 5.22 -7.46
N GLY A 134 -17.41 5.12 -6.95
CA GLY A 134 -18.04 3.84 -6.63
C GLY A 134 -18.49 3.06 -7.85
N GLY A 135 -18.79 1.78 -7.63
CA GLY A 135 -19.23 0.82 -8.64
C GLY A 135 -18.21 -0.30 -8.84
N ASP A 136 -18.65 -1.39 -9.41
CA ASP A 136 -17.83 -2.56 -9.77
C ASP A 136 -16.84 -2.96 -8.66
N ARG A 137 -15.56 -3.14 -9.02
CA ARG A 137 -14.50 -3.50 -8.07
C ARG A 137 -14.20 -2.39 -7.07
N ALA A 138 -14.38 -1.11 -7.43
CA ALA A 138 -14.10 0.01 -6.53
C ALA A 138 -14.99 0.01 -5.28
N ASP A 139 -16.14 -0.65 -5.31
CA ASP A 139 -16.97 -0.82 -4.11
C ASP A 139 -16.30 -1.69 -3.05
N LEU A 140 -15.32 -2.52 -3.42
CA LEU A 140 -14.49 -3.24 -2.44
C LEU A 140 -13.50 -2.32 -1.71
N TYR A 141 -13.16 -1.16 -2.28
CA TYR A 141 -12.21 -0.20 -1.68
C TYR A 141 -12.86 0.73 -0.67
N LYS A 142 -14.19 0.78 -0.65
CA LYS A 142 -14.99 1.60 0.26
C LYS A 142 -15.16 0.95 1.63
N VAL A 143 -15.40 1.79 2.63
CA VAL A 143 -15.98 1.35 3.90
C VAL A 143 -17.48 1.15 3.67
N ASN A 144 -17.92 -0.09 3.56
CA ASN A 144 -19.31 -0.46 3.37
C ASN A 144 -19.94 -0.86 4.72
N LYS A 145 -21.26 -0.95 4.78
CA LYS A 145 -22.01 -1.39 5.98
C LYS A 145 -21.91 -2.92 6.14
N VAL A 146 -20.73 -3.40 6.51
CA VAL A 146 -20.41 -4.81 6.76
C VAL A 146 -19.66 -4.93 8.10
N PRO A 147 -19.54 -6.12 8.68
CA PRO A 147 -18.65 -6.32 9.83
C PRO A 147 -17.19 -5.98 9.49
N HIS A 148 -16.52 -5.20 10.34
CA HIS A 148 -15.15 -4.75 10.11
C HIS A 148 -14.14 -5.49 10.99
N GLY A 149 -12.99 -5.81 10.40
CA GLY A 149 -11.84 -6.33 11.10
C GLY A 149 -11.06 -5.23 11.85
N THR A 150 -10.07 -5.67 12.62
CA THR A 150 -9.19 -4.78 13.39
C THR A 150 -7.82 -4.68 12.71
N VAL A 151 -7.26 -3.47 12.66
CA VAL A 151 -5.89 -3.22 12.21
C VAL A 151 -5.03 -2.83 13.42
N SER A 152 -3.99 -3.60 13.66
CA SER A 152 -3.03 -3.35 14.74
C SER A 152 -1.61 -3.16 14.20
N ARG A 153 -0.82 -2.36 14.92
CA ARG A 153 0.61 -2.16 14.66
C ARG A 153 1.38 -2.73 15.80
N MET A 154 2.23 -3.71 15.53
CA MET A 154 2.95 -4.45 16.54
C MET A 154 4.44 -4.45 16.29
N TRP A 155 5.20 -4.30 17.36
CA TRP A 155 6.64 -4.42 17.33
C TRP A 155 7.07 -5.85 17.66
N TYR A 156 8.06 -6.35 16.97
CA TYR A 156 8.70 -7.63 17.23
C TYR A 156 10.21 -7.49 17.21
N ASN A 157 10.87 -8.27 18.02
CA ASN A 157 12.32 -8.35 18.01
C ASN A 157 12.77 -9.27 16.87
N SER A 158 13.71 -8.80 16.04
CA SER A 158 14.38 -9.56 14.97
C SER A 158 15.85 -9.76 15.35
N PRO A 159 16.21 -10.87 16.00
CA PRO A 159 17.59 -11.13 16.40
C PRO A 159 18.57 -11.18 15.24
N SER A 160 18.17 -11.75 14.11
CA SER A 160 19.03 -11.85 12.91
C SER A 160 19.30 -10.51 12.25
N LEU A 161 18.41 -9.53 12.41
CA LEU A 161 18.61 -8.16 11.93
C LEU A 161 19.13 -7.21 13.02
N GLY A 162 19.21 -7.68 14.28
CA GLY A 162 19.72 -6.90 15.42
C GLY A 162 18.89 -5.68 15.76
N MET A 163 17.57 -5.72 15.51
CA MET A 163 16.68 -4.58 15.77
C MET A 163 15.24 -5.04 16.05
N ASP A 164 14.50 -4.19 16.75
CA ASP A 164 13.04 -4.31 16.81
C ASP A 164 12.43 -3.75 15.52
N ARG A 165 11.39 -4.41 15.01
CA ARG A 165 10.74 -4.06 13.76
C ARG A 165 9.22 -4.05 13.89
N ARG A 166 8.55 -3.23 13.10
CA ARG A 166 7.09 -3.08 13.14
C ARG A 166 6.41 -3.91 12.04
N LEU A 167 5.21 -4.40 12.37
CA LEU A 167 4.26 -5.07 11.47
C LEU A 167 2.91 -4.35 11.54
N THR A 168 2.21 -4.27 10.43
CA THR A 168 0.78 -3.94 10.39
C THR A 168 -0.01 -5.21 10.18
N ILE A 169 -0.96 -5.50 11.07
CA ILE A 169 -1.68 -6.77 11.10
C ILE A 169 -3.19 -6.50 11.07
N TYR A 170 -3.88 -7.13 10.12
CA TYR A 170 -5.33 -7.18 10.07
C TYR A 170 -5.82 -8.48 10.66
N THR A 171 -6.81 -8.41 11.54
CA THR A 171 -7.60 -9.57 12.02
C THR A 171 -9.05 -9.42 11.59
N PRO A 172 -9.73 -10.53 11.18
CA PRO A 172 -11.09 -10.44 10.64
C PRO A 172 -12.11 -10.07 11.70
N ALA A 173 -13.25 -9.56 11.27
CA ALA A 173 -14.35 -9.21 12.18
C ALA A 173 -14.72 -10.36 13.12
N GLY A 174 -14.90 -10.03 14.40
CA GLY A 174 -15.19 -10.99 15.46
C GLY A 174 -14.00 -11.82 15.93
N TYR A 175 -12.77 -11.50 15.47
CA TYR A 175 -11.57 -12.18 15.95
C TYR A 175 -11.42 -12.07 17.47
N GLU A 176 -11.63 -10.91 18.06
CA GLU A 176 -11.40 -10.63 19.48
C GLU A 176 -12.28 -11.49 20.39
N THR A 177 -13.52 -11.74 19.98
CA THR A 177 -14.53 -12.49 20.75
C THR A 177 -14.61 -13.96 20.38
N SER A 178 -13.97 -14.37 19.28
CA SER A 178 -13.98 -15.75 18.77
C SER A 178 -12.81 -16.54 19.34
N GLY A 179 -13.06 -17.79 19.74
CA GLY A 179 -11.99 -18.76 20.05
C GLY A 179 -11.38 -19.44 18.82
N LYS A 180 -11.80 -19.10 17.62
CA LYS A 180 -11.36 -19.74 16.36
C LYS A 180 -9.91 -19.45 16.04
N ARG A 181 -9.27 -20.36 15.30
CA ARG A 181 -7.97 -20.16 14.67
C ARG A 181 -8.15 -19.87 13.20
N TYR A 182 -7.26 -19.03 12.64
CA TYR A 182 -7.40 -18.49 11.29
C TYR A 182 -6.18 -18.80 10.44
N PRO A 183 -6.33 -18.96 9.11
CA PRO A 183 -5.21 -18.97 8.19
C PRO A 183 -4.50 -17.61 8.21
N VAL A 184 -3.24 -17.59 7.78
CA VAL A 184 -2.41 -16.38 7.78
C VAL A 184 -1.93 -16.06 6.35
N PHE A 185 -2.12 -14.84 5.95
CA PHE A 185 -1.63 -14.30 4.69
C PHE A 185 -0.56 -13.22 4.96
N TYR A 186 0.66 -13.47 4.50
CA TYR A 186 1.77 -12.51 4.55
C TYR A 186 1.80 -11.73 3.25
N LEU A 187 1.64 -10.40 3.34
CA LEU A 187 1.47 -9.50 2.20
C LEU A 187 2.59 -8.46 2.18
N LEU A 188 3.43 -8.49 1.12
CA LEU A 188 4.70 -7.79 1.04
C LEU A 188 4.62 -6.60 0.06
N HIS A 189 5.14 -5.45 0.49
CA HIS A 189 5.17 -4.22 -0.31
C HIS A 189 6.32 -4.19 -1.32
N GLY A 190 6.27 -3.23 -2.25
CA GLY A 190 7.32 -2.95 -3.24
C GLY A 190 8.43 -2.03 -2.74
N ALA A 191 9.42 -1.77 -3.59
CA ALA A 191 10.52 -0.87 -3.27
C ALA A 191 10.01 0.52 -2.83
N GLY A 192 10.61 1.07 -1.78
CA GLY A 192 10.24 2.35 -1.19
C GLY A 192 8.99 2.34 -0.29
N GLY A 193 8.22 1.25 -0.30
CA GLY A 193 7.12 1.03 0.63
C GLY A 193 7.60 0.60 2.02
N ASP A 194 6.65 0.31 2.88
CA ASP A 194 6.84 -0.19 4.23
C ASP A 194 5.59 -0.97 4.70
N GLU A 195 5.48 -1.31 5.97
CA GLU A 195 4.38 -2.07 6.54
C GLU A 195 3.01 -1.37 6.49
N GLU A 196 2.97 -0.07 6.12
CA GLU A 196 1.72 0.69 5.95
C GLU A 196 1.20 0.71 4.50
N ALA A 197 2.04 0.34 3.52
CA ALA A 197 1.72 0.51 2.11
C ALA A 197 0.44 -0.23 1.69
N TRP A 198 0.31 -1.50 2.05
CA TRP A 198 -0.85 -2.31 1.68
C TRP A 198 -2.14 -1.89 2.41
N ILE A 199 -2.03 -1.42 3.65
CA ILE A 199 -3.24 -0.96 4.38
C ILE A 199 -3.74 0.37 3.84
N ALA A 200 -2.84 1.27 3.46
CA ALA A 200 -3.18 2.61 2.96
C ALA A 200 -3.51 2.59 1.45
N LEU A 201 -2.52 2.28 0.61
CA LEU A 201 -2.64 2.29 -0.86
C LEU A 201 -3.40 1.07 -1.38
N GLY A 202 -3.18 -0.10 -0.78
CA GLY A 202 -3.83 -1.36 -1.15
C GLY A 202 -5.26 -1.51 -0.66
N ARG A 203 -5.71 -0.69 0.28
CA ARG A 203 -7.06 -0.77 0.90
C ARG A 203 -7.37 -2.16 1.46
N THR A 204 -6.37 -2.86 1.96
CA THR A 204 -6.45 -4.29 2.32
C THR A 204 -7.56 -4.59 3.32
N SER A 205 -7.75 -3.77 4.37
CA SER A 205 -8.82 -4.00 5.36
C SER A 205 -10.20 -3.89 4.72
N GLN A 206 -10.44 -2.88 3.88
CA GLN A 206 -11.72 -2.68 3.20
C GLN A 206 -12.01 -3.82 2.22
N ILE A 207 -11.02 -4.19 1.40
CA ILE A 207 -11.16 -5.31 0.46
C ILE A 207 -11.53 -6.60 1.20
N LEU A 208 -10.82 -6.92 2.28
CA LEU A 208 -11.08 -8.14 3.05
C LEU A 208 -12.42 -8.11 3.77
N ASP A 209 -12.78 -7.01 4.43
CA ASP A 209 -14.08 -6.88 5.09
C ASP A 209 -15.22 -7.14 4.10
N ASN A 210 -15.13 -6.52 2.92
CA ASN A 210 -16.13 -6.66 1.87
C ASN A 210 -16.17 -8.08 1.27
N LEU A 211 -15.01 -8.66 0.94
CA LEU A 211 -14.94 -10.01 0.38
C LEU A 211 -15.40 -11.08 1.38
N ILE A 212 -15.02 -10.94 2.66
CA ILE A 212 -15.47 -11.87 3.73
C ILE A 212 -16.98 -11.78 3.92
N ALA A 213 -17.54 -10.56 3.96
CA ALA A 213 -18.98 -10.35 4.08
C ALA A 213 -19.76 -10.90 2.88
N GLN A 214 -19.17 -10.87 1.68
CA GLN A 214 -19.74 -11.47 0.46
C GLN A 214 -19.54 -13.00 0.38
N GLY A 215 -18.84 -13.62 1.34
CA GLY A 215 -18.50 -15.05 1.30
C GLY A 215 -17.48 -15.43 0.21
N LYS A 216 -16.81 -14.44 -0.40
CA LYS A 216 -15.79 -14.64 -1.45
C LYS A 216 -14.39 -14.89 -0.90
N ALA A 217 -14.12 -14.44 0.32
CA ALA A 217 -12.87 -14.73 1.03
C ALA A 217 -13.19 -15.40 2.37
N LYS A 218 -12.30 -16.31 2.80
CA LYS A 218 -12.35 -16.87 4.15
C LYS A 218 -11.84 -15.83 5.15
N PRO A 219 -12.41 -15.74 6.36
CA PRO A 219 -11.80 -14.95 7.43
C PRO A 219 -10.35 -15.38 7.67
N MET A 220 -9.41 -14.43 7.62
CA MET A 220 -7.98 -14.66 7.74
C MET A 220 -7.28 -13.53 8.47
N ILE A 221 -6.10 -13.83 9.01
CA ILE A 221 -5.17 -12.83 9.51
C ILE A 221 -4.27 -12.39 8.34
N VAL A 222 -4.08 -11.09 8.13
CA VAL A 222 -3.12 -10.59 7.14
C VAL A 222 -2.00 -9.84 7.84
N VAL A 223 -0.77 -10.20 7.50
CA VAL A 223 0.46 -9.65 8.08
C VAL A 223 1.20 -8.87 6.99
N MET A 224 1.20 -7.55 7.13
CA MET A 224 1.93 -6.64 6.25
C MET A 224 3.27 -6.32 6.91
N THR A 225 4.36 -6.70 6.24
CA THR A 225 5.71 -6.61 6.77
C THR A 225 6.45 -5.42 6.18
N ASN A 226 7.49 -4.93 6.85
CA ASN A 226 8.47 -4.07 6.22
C ASN A 226 9.55 -4.93 5.56
N GLY A 227 9.62 -4.94 4.23
CA GLY A 227 10.58 -5.71 3.44
C GLY A 227 11.99 -5.10 3.41
N ASN A 228 12.14 -3.86 3.89
CA ASN A 228 13.43 -3.18 3.96
C ASN A 228 14.19 -3.62 5.21
N ALA A 229 15.13 -4.54 5.08
CA ALA A 229 15.84 -5.14 6.22
C ALA A 229 16.65 -4.14 7.06
N TRP A 230 16.88 -2.92 6.54
CA TRP A 230 17.58 -1.83 7.22
C TRP A 230 16.65 -0.88 8.00
N GLN A 231 15.34 -1.01 7.85
CA GLN A 231 14.35 -0.18 8.51
C GLN A 231 13.67 -0.92 9.66
N ASP A 232 13.43 -0.22 10.74
CA ASP A 232 12.67 -0.70 11.88
C ASP A 232 11.16 -0.50 11.70
N ALA A 233 10.74 0.63 11.09
CA ALA A 233 9.33 0.96 10.86
C ALA A 233 9.17 1.93 9.69
N ALA A 234 7.92 2.19 9.32
CA ALA A 234 7.52 3.21 8.36
C ALA A 234 8.06 4.60 8.72
N ALA A 235 8.15 5.47 7.73
CA ALA A 235 8.63 6.84 7.91
C ALA A 235 7.85 7.58 9.01
N GLY A 236 8.59 8.20 9.93
CA GLY A 236 8.03 8.91 11.08
C GLY A 236 7.71 8.04 12.31
N GLU A 237 7.84 6.71 12.21
CA GLU A 237 7.52 5.77 13.26
C GLU A 237 8.75 5.09 13.87
N SER A 238 9.93 5.41 13.37
CA SER A 238 11.19 4.88 13.88
C SER A 238 11.60 5.56 15.19
N PRO A 239 12.08 4.80 16.23
CA PRO A 239 12.68 5.39 17.43
C PRO A 239 13.99 6.14 17.14
N LYS A 240 14.56 5.97 15.96
CA LYS A 240 15.75 6.72 15.48
C LYS A 240 15.41 8.13 14.97
N GLY A 241 14.15 8.54 15.05
CA GLY A 241 13.65 9.82 14.56
C GLY A 241 13.21 9.77 13.11
N PHE A 242 13.26 10.91 12.43
CA PHE A 242 12.84 11.00 11.04
C PHE A 242 13.83 10.28 10.11
N VAL A 243 13.30 9.29 9.39
CA VAL A 243 14.01 8.60 8.32
C VAL A 243 13.24 8.90 7.03
N ALA A 244 13.90 9.53 6.07
CA ALA A 244 13.27 9.84 4.78
C ALA A 244 12.92 8.54 4.04
N PRO A 245 11.72 8.42 3.49
CA PRO A 245 11.37 7.31 2.62
C PRO A 245 12.30 7.27 1.40
N SER A 246 12.79 6.10 1.05
CA SER A 246 13.68 5.92 -0.09
C SER A 246 13.43 4.59 -0.78
N MET A 247 13.50 4.61 -2.11
CA MET A 247 13.48 3.39 -2.93
C MET A 247 14.82 2.62 -2.90
N ARG A 248 15.85 3.20 -2.30
CA ARG A 248 17.18 2.59 -2.20
C ARG A 248 17.53 2.35 -0.74
N PRO A 249 18.29 1.25 -0.46
CA PRO A 249 18.89 1.09 0.85
C PRO A 249 19.73 2.32 1.23
N ASP A 250 19.73 2.65 2.51
CA ASP A 250 20.76 3.55 3.04
C ASP A 250 22.12 2.87 2.85
N GLU A 251 23.02 3.47 2.09
CA GLU A 251 24.35 2.92 1.83
C GLU A 251 25.16 2.70 3.12
N ARG A 252 24.78 3.39 4.19
CA ARG A 252 25.36 3.22 5.53
C ARG A 252 24.80 2.00 6.27
N ALA A 253 23.62 1.51 5.87
CA ALA A 253 23.03 0.32 6.44
C ALA A 253 23.70 -0.91 5.79
N LYS A 254 24.75 -1.43 6.42
CA LYS A 254 25.42 -2.66 6.04
C LYS A 254 24.50 -3.87 6.31
N VAL A 255 23.52 -4.08 5.45
CA VAL A 255 22.62 -5.23 5.53
C VAL A 255 23.11 -6.30 4.56
N ALA A 256 23.23 -7.51 5.06
CA ALA A 256 23.63 -8.65 4.23
C ALA A 256 22.58 -8.96 3.16
N GLU A 257 23.03 -9.42 2.00
CA GLU A 257 22.15 -9.89 0.93
C GLU A 257 21.25 -11.02 1.45
N GLY A 258 19.96 -10.96 1.14
CA GLY A 258 18.96 -11.95 1.58
C GLY A 258 18.58 -11.88 3.06
N ALA A 259 19.02 -10.86 3.78
CA ALA A 259 18.78 -10.74 5.23
C ALA A 259 17.29 -10.73 5.58
N PHE A 260 16.44 -10.08 4.77
CA PHE A 260 14.99 -10.09 5.00
C PHE A 260 14.41 -11.49 4.83
N GLU A 261 14.74 -12.17 3.76
CA GLU A 261 14.26 -13.53 3.47
C GLU A 261 14.71 -14.52 4.54
N LEU A 262 15.97 -14.42 4.97
CA LEU A 262 16.52 -15.29 6.01
C LEU A 262 15.87 -15.03 7.38
N SER A 263 15.51 -13.80 7.68
CA SER A 263 14.82 -13.42 8.92
C SER A 263 13.32 -13.75 8.94
N PHE A 264 12.72 -14.08 7.81
CA PHE A 264 11.26 -14.26 7.69
C PHE A 264 10.65 -15.28 8.66
N PRO A 265 11.29 -16.40 9.01
CA PRO A 265 10.79 -17.32 10.04
C PRO A 265 10.57 -16.67 11.42
N GLU A 266 11.27 -15.57 11.74
CA GLU A 266 11.08 -14.83 12.99
C GLU A 266 9.70 -14.15 13.01
N ILE A 267 9.28 -13.60 11.86
CA ILE A 267 7.94 -13.00 11.68
C ILE A 267 6.87 -14.08 11.85
N VAL A 268 7.03 -15.22 11.19
CA VAL A 268 6.08 -16.34 11.29
C VAL A 268 5.95 -16.80 12.75
N LYS A 269 7.07 -17.00 13.44
CA LYS A 269 7.11 -17.40 14.84
C LYS A 269 6.44 -16.36 15.76
N PHE A 270 6.69 -15.07 15.52
CA PHE A 270 6.07 -13.99 16.26
C PHE A 270 4.54 -13.99 16.11
N VAL A 271 4.07 -14.11 14.87
CA VAL A 271 2.62 -14.14 14.55
C VAL A 271 1.95 -15.35 15.19
N GLU A 272 2.53 -16.54 15.08
CA GLU A 272 1.98 -17.77 15.65
C GLU A 272 1.98 -17.79 17.18
N LYS A 273 2.90 -17.08 17.80
CA LYS A 273 2.94 -16.90 19.27
C LYS A 273 1.85 -15.96 19.77
N ASN A 274 1.54 -14.90 19.01
CA ASN A 274 0.69 -13.80 19.48
C ASN A 274 -0.75 -13.86 18.96
N PHE A 275 -1.02 -14.65 17.90
CA PHE A 275 -2.33 -14.75 17.28
C PHE A 275 -2.83 -16.20 17.21
N ARG A 276 -4.15 -16.35 17.15
CA ARG A 276 -4.81 -17.66 16.97
C ARG A 276 -4.73 -18.09 15.51
N THR A 277 -3.63 -18.71 15.13
CA THR A 277 -3.33 -19.15 13.78
C THR A 277 -3.56 -20.64 13.57
N LEU A 278 -3.86 -21.05 12.34
CA LEU A 278 -3.73 -22.41 11.85
C LEU A 278 -2.29 -22.61 11.37
N ALA A 279 -1.39 -22.97 12.30
CA ALA A 279 0.06 -22.95 12.16
C ALA A 279 0.61 -24.12 11.31
N ASN A 280 0.22 -24.19 10.04
CA ASN A 280 0.71 -25.20 9.09
C ASN A 280 0.73 -24.66 7.65
N LYS A 281 1.49 -25.30 6.76
CA LYS A 281 1.67 -24.94 5.37
C LYS A 281 0.34 -24.66 4.64
N LYS A 282 -0.65 -25.55 4.78
CA LYS A 282 -1.96 -25.48 4.10
C LYS A 282 -2.77 -24.23 4.45
N ASN A 283 -2.42 -23.55 5.51
CA ASN A 283 -3.10 -22.37 6.01
C ASN A 283 -2.21 -21.12 5.99
N ARG A 284 -1.11 -21.13 5.23
CA ARG A 284 -0.25 -19.97 5.05
C ARG A 284 -0.16 -19.58 3.59
N ALA A 285 -0.38 -18.29 3.32
CA ALA A 285 -0.16 -17.65 2.04
C ALA A 285 0.94 -16.61 2.15
N ILE A 286 1.68 -16.39 1.08
CA ILE A 286 2.59 -15.28 0.89
C ILE A 286 2.37 -14.67 -0.48
N ALA A 287 2.24 -13.35 -0.55
CA ALA A 287 2.23 -12.63 -1.82
C ALA A 287 2.85 -11.25 -1.65
N GLY A 288 3.20 -10.62 -2.75
CA GLY A 288 3.71 -9.26 -2.72
C GLY A 288 3.82 -8.65 -4.10
N LEU A 289 3.97 -7.31 -4.11
CA LEU A 289 4.13 -6.54 -5.33
C LEU A 289 5.60 -6.16 -5.57
N SER A 290 6.06 -6.15 -6.83
CA SER A 290 7.39 -5.65 -7.20
C SER A 290 8.52 -6.31 -6.38
N MET A 291 9.24 -5.56 -5.56
CA MET A 291 10.23 -6.09 -4.60
C MET A 291 9.60 -7.16 -3.68
N GLY A 292 8.37 -6.94 -3.21
CA GLY A 292 7.65 -7.94 -2.40
C GLY A 292 7.32 -9.23 -3.16
N SER A 293 7.13 -9.15 -4.48
CA SER A 293 7.03 -10.32 -5.34
C SER A 293 8.34 -11.09 -5.41
N PHE A 294 9.47 -10.37 -5.57
CA PHE A 294 10.81 -10.95 -5.50
C PHE A 294 11.04 -11.65 -4.16
N HIS A 295 10.73 -10.98 -3.03
CA HIS A 295 10.82 -11.58 -1.71
C HIS A 295 9.91 -12.82 -1.58
N SER A 296 8.65 -12.75 -2.02
CA SER A 296 7.69 -13.87 -1.95
C SER A 296 8.18 -15.09 -2.73
N CYS A 297 8.71 -14.87 -3.93
CA CYS A 297 9.32 -15.92 -4.74
C CYS A 297 10.51 -16.59 -4.03
N ASN A 298 11.43 -15.79 -3.49
CA ASN A 298 12.64 -16.29 -2.86
C ASN A 298 12.38 -16.95 -1.51
N ILE A 299 11.52 -16.37 -0.66
CA ILE A 299 11.14 -16.94 0.63
C ILE A 299 10.43 -18.28 0.42
N SER A 300 9.44 -18.34 -0.47
CA SER A 300 8.63 -19.56 -0.66
C SER A 300 9.40 -20.71 -1.22
N LYS A 301 10.39 -20.48 -2.11
CA LYS A 301 11.25 -21.54 -2.63
C LYS A 301 12.37 -21.96 -1.68
N TYR A 302 12.87 -21.01 -0.85
CA TYR A 302 13.89 -21.31 0.15
C TYR A 302 13.29 -22.08 1.35
N TYR A 303 12.05 -21.78 1.72
CA TYR A 303 11.28 -22.48 2.75
C TYR A 303 10.08 -23.23 2.14
N PRO A 304 10.28 -24.33 1.37
CA PRO A 304 9.24 -24.94 0.54
C PRO A 304 8.10 -25.60 1.33
N ASP A 305 8.27 -25.80 2.63
CA ASP A 305 7.26 -26.33 3.56
C ASP A 305 6.53 -25.25 4.36
N MET A 306 6.79 -23.96 4.07
CA MET A 306 6.20 -22.86 4.84
C MET A 306 4.87 -22.38 4.27
N PHE A 307 4.72 -22.29 2.94
CA PHE A 307 3.56 -21.70 2.27
C PHE A 307 2.97 -22.65 1.24
N ASP A 308 1.64 -22.72 1.18
CA ASP A 308 0.88 -23.49 0.19
C ASP A 308 0.29 -22.62 -0.91
N TYR A 309 0.19 -21.31 -0.65
CA TYR A 309 -0.33 -20.29 -1.57
C TYR A 309 0.75 -19.23 -1.78
N VAL A 310 1.13 -18.99 -3.03
CA VAL A 310 2.18 -18.03 -3.41
C VAL A 310 1.64 -17.11 -4.48
N GLY A 311 1.73 -15.79 -4.25
CA GLY A 311 1.31 -14.75 -5.19
C GLY A 311 2.45 -13.83 -5.59
N LEU A 312 2.68 -13.66 -6.89
CA LEU A 312 3.70 -12.80 -7.45
C LEU A 312 3.04 -11.70 -8.27
N PHE A 313 3.01 -10.46 -7.74
CA PHE A 313 2.35 -9.33 -8.36
C PHE A 313 3.39 -8.39 -8.97
N SER A 314 3.39 -8.21 -10.28
CA SER A 314 4.34 -7.33 -10.99
C SER A 314 5.79 -7.60 -10.58
N GLY A 315 6.25 -8.84 -10.69
CA GLY A 315 7.62 -9.21 -10.38
C GLY A 315 7.81 -10.72 -10.32
N ALA A 316 9.06 -11.11 -10.46
CA ALA A 316 9.52 -12.50 -10.35
C ALA A 316 11.02 -12.48 -10.06
N SER A 317 11.59 -13.67 -9.84
CA SER A 317 13.04 -13.84 -9.72
C SER A 317 13.48 -14.95 -10.67
N THR A 318 14.60 -14.76 -11.34
CA THR A 318 15.23 -15.79 -12.19
C THR A 318 16.56 -16.31 -11.60
N GLY A 319 16.82 -15.95 -10.34
CA GLY A 319 18.06 -16.29 -9.66
C GLY A 319 19.15 -15.23 -9.81
N ASN A 320 20.23 -15.43 -9.09
CA ASN A 320 21.45 -14.62 -9.18
C ASN A 320 22.67 -15.52 -8.99
N ASP A 321 23.25 -15.95 -10.08
CA ASP A 321 24.40 -16.86 -10.08
C ASP A 321 25.67 -16.23 -9.49
N LYS A 322 25.69 -14.89 -9.33
CA LYS A 322 26.80 -14.15 -8.71
C LYS A 322 26.64 -14.00 -7.20
N SER A 323 25.47 -14.32 -6.67
CA SER A 323 25.20 -14.23 -5.23
C SER A 323 25.88 -15.37 -4.48
N THR A 324 26.39 -15.08 -3.29
CA THR A 324 26.82 -16.09 -2.31
C THR A 324 25.75 -16.37 -1.25
N CYS A 325 24.66 -15.60 -1.29
CA CYS A 325 23.56 -15.78 -0.35
C CYS A 325 22.80 -17.09 -0.62
N PRO A 326 22.62 -17.96 0.39
CA PRO A 326 21.96 -19.25 0.21
C PRO A 326 20.51 -19.15 -0.27
N VAL A 327 19.86 -18.00 -0.09
CA VAL A 327 18.50 -17.75 -0.59
C VAL A 327 18.46 -17.69 -2.12
N TYR A 328 19.48 -17.13 -2.75
CA TYR A 328 19.51 -16.81 -4.18
C TYR A 328 20.30 -17.82 -5.03
N THR A 329 21.22 -18.56 -4.41
CA THR A 329 21.96 -19.63 -5.09
C THR A 329 21.07 -20.84 -5.39
N ASP A 330 21.44 -21.66 -6.37
CA ASP A 330 20.71 -22.86 -6.79
C ASP A 330 19.21 -22.60 -6.98
N PHE A 331 18.91 -21.57 -7.78
CA PHE A 331 17.53 -21.11 -7.98
C PHE A 331 16.62 -22.21 -8.51
N GLU A 332 17.03 -22.90 -9.58
CA GLU A 332 16.23 -23.94 -10.23
C GLU A 332 16.07 -25.19 -9.36
N GLY A 333 17.12 -25.62 -8.63
CA GLY A 333 17.03 -26.74 -7.69
C GLY A 333 16.04 -26.49 -6.56
N LYS A 334 16.02 -25.26 -6.01
CA LYS A 334 15.05 -24.86 -4.98
C LYS A 334 13.63 -24.75 -5.54
N LEU A 335 13.48 -24.20 -6.76
CA LEU A 335 12.19 -24.12 -7.43
C LEU A 335 11.62 -25.54 -7.69
N LYS A 336 12.45 -26.45 -8.18
CA LYS A 336 12.09 -27.87 -8.34
C LYS A 336 11.62 -28.49 -7.02
N THR A 337 12.34 -28.22 -5.93
CA THR A 337 11.96 -28.70 -4.59
C THR A 337 10.62 -28.14 -4.14
N GLN A 338 10.36 -26.85 -4.37
CA GLN A 338 9.10 -26.18 -4.05
C GLN A 338 7.93 -26.82 -4.81
N PHE A 339 8.06 -27.01 -6.13
CA PHE A 339 6.99 -27.59 -6.94
C PHE A 339 6.80 -29.10 -6.69
N ALA A 340 7.82 -29.82 -6.26
CA ALA A 340 7.68 -31.19 -5.77
C ALA A 340 6.80 -31.28 -4.51
N LYS A 341 6.72 -30.20 -3.70
CA LYS A 341 5.83 -30.08 -2.54
C LYS A 341 4.40 -29.69 -2.92
N LYS A 342 4.11 -29.50 -4.20
CA LYS A 342 2.79 -29.23 -4.80
C LYS A 342 2.06 -28.09 -4.07
N PRO A 343 2.49 -26.81 -4.21
CA PRO A 343 1.75 -25.69 -3.68
C PRO A 343 0.30 -25.73 -4.20
N ALA A 344 -0.65 -25.41 -3.35
CA ALA A 344 -2.08 -25.41 -3.69
C ALA A 344 -2.41 -24.31 -4.72
N LEU A 345 -1.70 -23.17 -4.66
CA LEU A 345 -1.78 -22.09 -5.63
C LEU A 345 -0.40 -21.45 -5.82
N TYR A 346 -0.01 -21.29 -7.08
CA TYR A 346 1.09 -20.42 -7.48
C TYR A 346 0.55 -19.43 -8.51
N PHE A 347 0.31 -18.19 -8.06
CA PHE A 347 -0.39 -17.16 -8.82
C PHE A 347 0.60 -16.09 -9.27
N ILE A 348 0.53 -15.70 -10.52
CA ILE A 348 1.37 -14.65 -11.11
C ILE A 348 0.45 -13.63 -11.77
N ALA A 349 0.69 -12.34 -11.52
CA ALA A 349 -0.06 -11.28 -12.17
C ALA A 349 0.86 -10.15 -12.62
N CYS A 350 0.64 -9.62 -13.84
CA CYS A 350 1.43 -8.53 -14.40
C CYS A 350 0.64 -7.75 -15.46
N GLY A 351 0.84 -6.44 -15.49
CA GLY A 351 0.31 -5.58 -16.55
C GLY A 351 1.14 -5.64 -17.82
N LYS A 352 0.50 -5.54 -18.99
CA LYS A 352 1.18 -5.56 -20.31
C LYS A 352 2.18 -4.42 -20.50
N THR A 353 1.91 -3.26 -19.91
CA THR A 353 2.76 -2.07 -19.99
C THR A 353 3.67 -1.91 -18.78
N ASP A 354 3.71 -2.92 -17.90
CA ASP A 354 4.60 -2.93 -16.75
C ASP A 354 6.07 -3.12 -17.18
N PHE A 355 6.98 -2.31 -16.64
CA PHE A 355 8.41 -2.40 -16.99
C PHE A 355 9.04 -3.75 -16.61
N VAL A 356 8.44 -4.51 -15.68
CA VAL A 356 8.89 -5.85 -15.33
C VAL A 356 8.23 -6.95 -16.17
N TYR A 357 7.34 -6.61 -17.10
CA TYR A 357 6.56 -7.58 -17.88
C TYR A 357 7.44 -8.64 -18.57
N LYS A 358 8.56 -8.19 -19.19
CA LYS A 358 9.49 -9.11 -19.85
C LYS A 358 10.08 -10.13 -18.86
N GLY A 359 10.52 -9.66 -17.68
CA GLY A 359 11.07 -10.55 -16.65
C GLY A 359 10.05 -11.56 -16.12
N VAL A 360 8.78 -11.14 -15.99
CA VAL A 360 7.67 -12.02 -15.62
C VAL A 360 7.40 -13.05 -16.72
N ALA A 361 7.45 -12.66 -17.99
CA ALA A 361 7.28 -13.56 -19.12
C ALA A 361 8.40 -14.60 -19.19
N ASP A 362 9.66 -14.18 -18.99
CA ASP A 362 10.82 -15.07 -18.95
C ASP A 362 10.68 -16.09 -17.78
N PHE A 363 10.22 -15.65 -16.62
CA PHE A 363 9.98 -16.55 -15.47
C PHE A 363 8.85 -17.55 -15.75
N ARG A 364 7.73 -17.11 -16.35
CA ARG A 364 6.65 -18.00 -16.77
C ARG A 364 7.11 -19.05 -17.75
N LYS A 365 7.93 -18.63 -18.74
CA LYS A 365 8.55 -19.59 -19.66
C LYS A 365 9.37 -20.65 -18.93
N LEU A 366 10.17 -20.26 -17.94
CA LEU A 366 10.90 -21.21 -17.11
C LEU A 366 9.98 -22.22 -16.42
N LEU A 367 8.83 -21.75 -15.88
CA LEU A 367 7.84 -22.64 -15.25
C LEU A 367 7.20 -23.59 -16.27
N ASP A 368 6.85 -23.09 -17.46
CA ASP A 368 6.28 -23.89 -18.56
C ASP A 368 7.26 -24.96 -19.06
N ASP A 369 8.51 -24.58 -19.28
CA ASP A 369 9.58 -25.51 -19.73
C ASP A 369 9.82 -26.66 -18.73
N ASN A 370 9.52 -26.44 -17.44
CA ASN A 370 9.62 -27.46 -16.38
C ASN A 370 8.30 -28.16 -16.05
N GLY A 371 7.21 -27.81 -16.71
CA GLY A 371 5.88 -28.36 -16.45
C GLY A 371 5.28 -27.99 -15.09
N TYR A 372 5.70 -26.87 -14.48
CA TYR A 372 5.20 -26.39 -13.21
C TYR A 372 3.86 -25.69 -13.38
N LYS A 373 2.89 -26.03 -12.54
CA LYS A 373 1.54 -25.46 -12.61
C LYS A 373 1.48 -24.13 -11.89
N TYR A 374 0.90 -23.12 -12.56
CA TYR A 374 0.62 -21.81 -12.00
C TYR A 374 -0.65 -21.22 -12.65
N GLU A 375 -1.22 -20.22 -12.02
CA GLU A 375 -2.28 -19.38 -12.60
C GLU A 375 -1.68 -18.04 -13.00
N TYR A 376 -2.12 -17.48 -14.14
CA TYR A 376 -1.64 -16.20 -14.65
C TYR A 376 -2.77 -15.25 -14.95
N LEU A 377 -2.68 -14.05 -14.38
CA LEU A 377 -3.56 -12.92 -14.68
C LEU A 377 -2.77 -11.82 -15.39
N GLU A 378 -3.18 -11.50 -16.61
CA GLU A 378 -2.64 -10.40 -17.38
C GLU A 378 -3.62 -9.21 -17.40
N THR A 379 -3.13 -8.02 -17.11
CA THR A 379 -3.92 -6.77 -17.16
C THR A 379 -3.37 -5.81 -18.23
N GLY A 380 -4.13 -4.77 -18.56
CA GLY A 380 -3.74 -3.81 -19.61
C GLY A 380 -2.79 -2.71 -19.15
N GLU A 381 -2.63 -2.51 -17.85
CA GLU A 381 -1.93 -1.35 -17.28
C GLU A 381 -0.53 -1.70 -16.76
N GLY A 382 0.21 -0.69 -16.27
CA GLY A 382 1.60 -0.80 -15.86
C GLY A 382 1.78 -1.12 -14.37
N HIS A 383 2.89 -0.61 -13.81
CA HIS A 383 3.37 -0.86 -12.44
C HIS A 383 2.67 0.06 -11.44
N ILE A 384 1.38 -0.17 -11.16
CA ILE A 384 0.51 0.77 -10.42
C ILE A 384 -0.40 0.08 -9.41
N TRP A 385 -0.80 0.83 -8.38
CA TRP A 385 -1.66 0.34 -7.29
C TRP A 385 -3.03 -0.15 -7.76
N LYS A 386 -3.58 0.39 -8.83
CA LYS A 386 -4.83 -0.07 -9.44
C LYS A 386 -4.76 -1.56 -9.82
N ASN A 387 -3.64 -1.97 -10.45
CA ASN A 387 -3.38 -3.37 -10.76
C ASN A 387 -3.21 -4.20 -9.48
N TRP A 388 -2.44 -3.73 -8.50
CA TRP A 388 -2.15 -4.50 -7.29
C TRP A 388 -3.34 -4.68 -6.38
N ARG A 389 -4.26 -3.70 -6.30
CA ARG A 389 -5.57 -3.89 -5.64
C ARG A 389 -6.39 -4.97 -6.33
N MET A 390 -6.37 -5.01 -7.67
CA MET A 390 -7.00 -6.07 -8.45
C MET A 390 -6.38 -7.43 -8.16
N TYR A 391 -5.06 -7.54 -8.19
CA TYR A 391 -4.36 -8.80 -7.94
C TYR A 391 -4.60 -9.33 -6.52
N LEU A 392 -4.67 -8.45 -5.53
CA LEU A 392 -5.05 -8.82 -4.17
C LEU A 392 -6.47 -9.41 -4.11
N THR A 393 -7.39 -8.87 -4.90
CA THR A 393 -8.80 -9.32 -4.95
C THR A 393 -8.93 -10.69 -5.61
N GLU A 394 -8.13 -10.96 -6.65
CA GLU A 394 -8.19 -12.20 -7.42
C GLU A 394 -7.42 -13.35 -6.75
N PHE A 395 -6.31 -13.06 -6.06
CA PHE A 395 -5.50 -14.02 -5.30
C PHE A 395 -6.25 -14.56 -4.07
#